data_87bd1517a176bfc235561a6a530c00f4
#
_entry.id   87bd1517a176bfc235561a6a530c00f4
#
_cell.length_a   1.000
_cell.length_b   1.000
_cell.length_c   1.000
_cell.angle_alpha   90.00
_cell.angle_beta   90.00
_cell.angle_gamma   90.00
#
_symmetry.space_group_name_H-M   'P 1'
#
loop_
_entity.id
_entity.type
_entity.pdbx_description
1 polymer ?
#
loop_
_entity_poly.entity_id
_entity_poly.type
_entity_poly.pdbx_seq_one_letter_code
_entity_poly.pdbx_strand_id
1 'polypeptide(L)'
;VFLEPKPFSVGVRIEQRQSVIDAGLYGKQAGHPALPKGEYQLSWRDEQGRGVYTFCMCPGGYVVASSSEEETVVTNGMSEYARDGENANAALVVSVDASDFGSGVLDGVAFQRRLEHQAFVLGGKDYRAPAQSVKSYLEAAAPDLSQAATTPSFSCGVREADLHSLFPQPINQMLEQGLRRFNRRLPGFADADAVMTGVETRTSSPVRITRDAQSFQALGMQGLYPCGEGAGYAGGIMSAAVDGVRIAQQIIGQY
;
A
#
# COMPACT_ATOMS: atom_id res chain seq x y z
N VAL A 1 0.44 -6.13 29.42
CA VAL A 1 0.48 -6.41 27.98
C VAL A 1 1.81 -5.92 27.44
N PHE A 2 2.50 -6.76 26.73
CA PHE A 2 3.79 -6.43 26.11
C PHE A 2 3.58 -6.12 24.63
N LEU A 3 4.33 -5.13 24.15
CA LEU A 3 4.31 -4.68 22.76
C LEU A 3 5.72 -4.75 22.17
N GLU A 4 5.83 -5.06 20.89
CA GLU A 4 7.09 -5.02 20.16
C GLU A 4 6.95 -4.23 18.85
N PRO A 5 7.99 -3.54 18.38
CA PRO A 5 7.98 -2.92 17.06
C PRO A 5 7.94 -4.00 15.98
N LYS A 6 7.22 -3.76 14.90
CA LYS A 6 7.06 -4.71 13.81
C LYS A 6 7.38 -4.04 12.48
N PRO A 7 8.16 -4.68 11.59
CA PRO A 7 8.32 -4.24 10.21
C PRO A 7 6.98 -4.16 9.48
N PHE A 8 6.85 -3.16 8.62
CA PHE A 8 5.69 -2.92 7.77
C PHE A 8 6.14 -2.37 6.41
N SER A 9 5.28 -1.75 5.63
CA SER A 9 5.67 -1.16 4.37
C SER A 9 4.98 0.17 4.13
N VAL A 10 5.65 1.05 3.40
CA VAL A 10 5.15 2.37 3.03
C VAL A 10 5.41 2.65 1.57
N GLY A 11 4.58 3.46 0.95
CA GLY A 11 4.72 3.83 -0.45
C GLY A 11 3.57 4.68 -0.96
N VAL A 12 3.18 4.41 -2.19
CA VAL A 12 2.15 5.16 -2.91
C VAL A 12 1.10 4.22 -3.50
N ARG A 13 -0.05 4.74 -3.87
CA ARG A 13 -1.02 4.06 -4.71
C ARG A 13 -0.71 4.40 -6.17
N ILE A 14 -0.47 3.39 -7.01
CA ILE A 14 -0.27 3.56 -8.45
C ILE A 14 -1.57 3.22 -9.18
N GLU A 15 -1.96 4.07 -10.14
CA GLU A 15 -3.13 3.89 -11.00
C GLU A 15 -2.70 3.79 -12.46
N GLN A 16 -3.32 2.87 -13.18
CA GLN A 16 -3.25 2.74 -14.63
C GLN A 16 -4.67 2.54 -15.17
N ARG A 17 -4.90 2.80 -16.45
CA ARG A 17 -6.15 2.33 -17.07
C ARG A 17 -6.23 0.81 -17.02
N GLN A 18 -7.39 0.28 -16.65
CA GLN A 18 -7.59 -1.18 -16.60
C GLN A 18 -7.27 -1.85 -17.93
N SER A 19 -7.63 -1.19 -19.05
CA SER A 19 -7.35 -1.70 -20.41
C SER A 19 -5.85 -1.86 -20.71
N VAL A 20 -5.00 -1.03 -20.14
CA VAL A 20 -3.52 -1.12 -20.27
C VAL A 20 -3.00 -2.36 -19.52
N ILE A 21 -3.51 -2.59 -18.32
CA ILE A 21 -3.17 -3.78 -17.52
C ILE A 21 -3.68 -5.05 -18.20
N ASP A 22 -4.92 -5.05 -18.69
CA ASP A 22 -5.48 -6.18 -19.45
C ASP A 22 -4.63 -6.49 -20.69
N ALA A 23 -4.20 -5.47 -21.43
CA ALA A 23 -3.32 -5.63 -22.59
C ALA A 23 -1.94 -6.18 -22.20
N GLY A 24 -1.36 -5.71 -21.09
CA GLY A 24 -0.09 -6.20 -20.58
C GLY A 24 -0.12 -7.67 -20.15
N LEU A 25 -1.23 -8.13 -19.59
CA LEU A 25 -1.42 -9.51 -19.12
C LEU A 25 -1.87 -10.48 -20.23
N TYR A 26 -2.84 -10.05 -21.04
CA TYR A 26 -3.52 -10.95 -21.99
C TYR A 26 -3.09 -10.74 -23.44
N GLY A 27 -2.32 -9.70 -23.74
CA GLY A 27 -1.85 -9.38 -25.09
C GLY A 27 -3.02 -9.24 -26.06
N LYS A 28 -2.98 -10.02 -27.17
CA LYS A 28 -4.03 -10.00 -28.21
C LYS A 28 -5.41 -10.49 -27.74
N GLN A 29 -5.49 -11.12 -26.59
CA GLN A 29 -6.74 -11.64 -26.02
C GLN A 29 -7.40 -10.65 -25.04
N ALA A 30 -6.78 -9.51 -24.79
CA ALA A 30 -7.36 -8.47 -23.94
C ALA A 30 -8.75 -8.08 -24.43
N GLY A 31 -9.70 -7.96 -23.49
CA GLY A 31 -11.10 -7.66 -23.82
C GLY A 31 -11.94 -8.87 -24.23
N HIS A 32 -11.38 -10.09 -24.27
CA HIS A 32 -12.18 -11.30 -24.52
C HIS A 32 -13.19 -11.53 -23.39
N PRO A 33 -14.49 -11.74 -23.67
CA PRO A 33 -15.54 -11.79 -22.64
C PRO A 33 -15.42 -12.92 -21.63
N ALA A 34 -14.67 -13.96 -21.93
CA ALA A 34 -14.39 -15.05 -20.98
C ALA A 34 -13.20 -14.78 -20.05
N LEU A 35 -12.45 -13.70 -20.26
CA LEU A 35 -11.34 -13.34 -19.39
C LEU A 35 -11.82 -12.38 -18.30
N PRO A 36 -11.37 -12.58 -17.04
CA PRO A 36 -11.63 -11.61 -15.98
C PRO A 36 -10.81 -10.33 -16.22
N LYS A 37 -11.13 -9.27 -15.49
CA LYS A 37 -10.26 -8.10 -15.39
C LYS A 37 -8.88 -8.52 -14.91
N GLY A 38 -7.84 -7.97 -15.52
CA GLY A 38 -6.47 -8.29 -15.19
C GLY A 38 -6.11 -7.92 -13.76
N GLU A 39 -5.55 -8.88 -13.06
CA GLU A 39 -5.00 -8.71 -11.70
C GLU A 39 -3.51 -9.05 -11.71
N TYR A 40 -2.73 -8.39 -10.87
CA TYR A 40 -1.30 -8.66 -10.78
C TYR A 40 -0.79 -8.63 -9.33
N GLN A 41 0.27 -9.39 -9.11
CA GLN A 41 1.07 -9.32 -7.89
C GLN A 41 2.55 -9.33 -8.29
N LEU A 42 3.25 -8.26 -7.98
CA LEU A 42 4.64 -8.04 -8.35
C LEU A 42 5.49 -7.82 -7.11
N SER A 43 6.66 -8.41 -7.08
CA SER A 43 7.60 -8.24 -5.97
C SER A 43 9.03 -8.37 -6.44
N TRP A 44 9.92 -7.66 -5.77
CA TRP A 44 11.36 -7.76 -5.94
C TRP A 44 12.08 -7.37 -4.64
N ARG A 45 13.27 -7.93 -4.44
CA ARG A 45 14.18 -7.58 -3.35
C ARG A 45 15.52 -7.18 -3.89
N ASP A 46 16.15 -6.20 -3.24
CA ASP A 46 17.54 -5.84 -3.51
C ASP A 46 18.53 -6.83 -2.88
N GLU A 47 19.81 -6.58 -3.07
CA GLU A 47 20.90 -7.43 -2.52
C GLU A 47 20.98 -7.36 -0.99
N GLN A 48 20.48 -6.28 -0.38
CA GLN A 48 20.41 -6.09 1.06
C GLN A 48 19.15 -6.73 1.67
N GLY A 49 18.24 -7.27 0.83
CA GLY A 49 17.02 -7.95 1.25
C GLY A 49 15.82 -7.02 1.41
N ARG A 50 15.95 -5.70 1.14
CA ARG A 50 14.82 -4.76 1.17
C ARG A 50 13.85 -5.08 0.04
N GLY A 51 12.58 -5.23 0.40
CA GLY A 51 11.53 -5.55 -0.57
C GLY A 51 10.82 -4.33 -1.11
N VAL A 52 10.47 -4.36 -2.40
CA VAL A 52 9.43 -3.53 -3.02
C VAL A 52 8.40 -4.46 -3.66
N TYR A 53 7.12 -4.16 -3.51
CA TYR A 53 6.07 -5.03 -4.01
C TYR A 53 4.75 -4.30 -4.20
N THR A 54 3.85 -4.91 -4.99
CA THR A 54 2.46 -4.46 -5.10
C THR A 54 1.61 -5.16 -4.05
N PHE A 55 0.67 -4.41 -3.47
CA PHE A 55 -0.22 -4.89 -2.43
C PHE A 55 -1.64 -4.41 -2.69
N CYS A 56 -2.64 -5.22 -2.30
CA CYS A 56 -4.06 -4.86 -2.41
C CYS A 56 -4.41 -4.25 -3.79
N MET A 57 -4.12 -5.01 -4.86
CA MET A 57 -4.47 -4.63 -6.23
C MET A 57 -5.98 -4.67 -6.41
N CYS A 58 -6.53 -3.61 -6.99
CA CYS A 58 -7.95 -3.38 -7.19
C CYS A 58 -8.24 -3.19 -8.69
N PRO A 59 -8.65 -4.24 -9.40
CA PRO A 59 -9.01 -4.14 -10.81
C PRO A 59 -10.33 -3.38 -10.98
N GLY A 60 -10.42 -2.55 -12.02
CA GLY A 60 -11.61 -1.73 -12.28
C GLY A 60 -12.05 -0.95 -11.05
N GLY A 61 -11.09 -0.37 -10.33
CA GLY A 61 -11.31 0.23 -9.03
C GLY A 61 -10.87 1.70 -8.96
N TYR A 62 -10.82 2.20 -7.75
CA TYR A 62 -10.46 3.58 -7.47
C TYR A 62 -9.69 3.71 -6.15
N VAL A 63 -8.99 4.82 -6.00
CA VAL A 63 -8.24 5.18 -4.79
C VAL A 63 -9.17 5.88 -3.82
N VAL A 64 -9.17 5.43 -2.56
CA VAL A 64 -10.03 5.97 -1.50
C VAL A 64 -9.21 6.65 -0.43
N ALA A 65 -9.81 7.67 0.22
CA ALA A 65 -9.27 8.28 1.42
C ALA A 65 -9.44 7.33 2.61
N SER A 66 -8.34 7.10 3.35
CA SER A 66 -8.29 6.16 4.47
C SER A 66 -7.67 6.79 5.73
N SER A 67 -7.64 8.11 5.81
CA SER A 67 -7.14 8.84 6.97
C SER A 67 -8.06 8.64 8.18
N SER A 68 -7.48 8.46 9.36
CA SER A 68 -8.19 8.32 10.63
C SER A 68 -7.78 9.37 11.69
N GLU A 69 -6.84 10.24 11.34
CA GLU A 69 -6.35 11.33 12.20
C GLU A 69 -6.47 12.66 11.45
N GLU A 70 -6.64 13.75 12.19
CA GLU A 70 -6.68 15.10 11.63
C GLU A 70 -5.34 15.47 10.98
N GLU A 71 -5.40 16.32 9.96
CA GLU A 71 -4.23 16.81 9.23
C GLU A 71 -3.34 15.68 8.66
N THR A 72 -3.96 14.57 8.25
CA THR A 72 -3.28 13.45 7.58
C THR A 72 -3.95 13.08 6.27
N VAL A 73 -3.16 12.57 5.31
CA VAL A 73 -3.66 11.97 4.07
C VAL A 73 -3.11 10.55 3.98
N VAL A 74 -4.02 9.59 3.84
CA VAL A 74 -3.71 8.18 3.64
C VAL A 74 -4.54 7.66 2.48
N THR A 75 -3.89 6.96 1.55
CA THR A 75 -4.55 6.30 0.41
C THR A 75 -4.77 4.82 0.69
N ASN A 76 -5.84 4.29 0.14
CA ASN A 76 -6.11 2.87 0.01
C ASN A 76 -6.81 2.63 -1.33
N GLY A 77 -7.09 1.39 -1.70
CA GLY A 77 -7.80 1.06 -2.94
C GLY A 77 -9.05 0.25 -2.69
N MET A 78 -9.99 0.37 -3.62
CA MET A 78 -11.25 -0.38 -3.61
C MET A 78 -11.68 -0.69 -5.03
N SER A 79 -12.35 -1.83 -5.22
CA SER A 79 -13.13 -2.14 -6.42
C SER A 79 -14.57 -2.40 -6.02
N GLU A 80 -15.51 -1.94 -6.83
CA GLU A 80 -16.89 -2.40 -6.74
C GLU A 80 -16.98 -3.88 -7.15
N TYR A 81 -18.08 -4.54 -6.82
CA TYR A 81 -18.28 -5.94 -7.17
C TYR A 81 -18.17 -6.22 -8.68
N ALA A 82 -18.66 -5.28 -9.49
CA ALA A 82 -18.62 -5.39 -10.96
C ALA A 82 -17.19 -5.24 -11.54
N ARG A 83 -16.27 -4.60 -10.81
CA ARG A 83 -14.89 -4.32 -11.26
C ARG A 83 -14.83 -3.63 -12.62
N ASP A 84 -15.78 -2.73 -12.89
CA ASP A 84 -16.01 -2.09 -14.19
C ASP A 84 -15.53 -0.64 -14.25
N GLY A 85 -14.85 -0.17 -13.21
CA GLY A 85 -14.20 1.13 -13.21
C GLY A 85 -13.11 1.25 -14.29
N GLU A 86 -12.79 2.48 -14.66
CA GLU A 86 -11.83 2.78 -15.72
C GLU A 86 -10.40 2.39 -15.35
N ASN A 87 -10.02 2.56 -14.09
CA ASN A 87 -8.66 2.35 -13.60
C ASN A 87 -8.50 0.99 -12.88
N ALA A 88 -7.31 0.43 -13.02
CA ALA A 88 -6.72 -0.50 -12.08
C ALA A 88 -5.84 0.27 -11.10
N ASN A 89 -5.79 -0.13 -9.83
CA ASN A 89 -4.84 0.46 -8.89
C ASN A 89 -4.24 -0.57 -7.95
N ALA A 90 -3.06 -0.29 -7.43
CA ALA A 90 -2.39 -1.09 -6.41
C ALA A 90 -1.51 -0.20 -5.52
N ALA A 91 -1.32 -0.60 -4.27
CA ALA A 91 -0.23 -0.06 -3.48
C ALA A 91 1.11 -0.52 -4.08
N LEU A 92 2.03 0.38 -4.29
CA LEU A 92 3.45 0.11 -4.57
C LEU A 92 4.23 0.51 -3.32
N VAL A 93 4.71 -0.46 -2.58
CA VAL A 93 5.24 -0.23 -1.23
C VAL A 93 6.61 -0.87 -1.03
N VAL A 94 7.39 -0.25 -0.15
CA VAL A 94 8.75 -0.66 0.25
C VAL A 94 8.73 -1.10 1.70
N SER A 95 9.37 -2.22 1.99
CA SER A 95 9.53 -2.71 3.35
C SER A 95 10.39 -1.77 4.19
N VAL A 96 9.93 -1.47 5.39
CA VAL A 96 10.61 -0.65 6.40
C VAL A 96 10.69 -1.38 7.73
N ASP A 97 11.77 -1.14 8.46
CA ASP A 97 12.04 -1.76 9.76
C ASP A 97 12.66 -0.76 10.73
N ALA A 98 13.15 -1.24 11.87
CA ALA A 98 13.74 -0.42 12.90
C ALA A 98 14.93 0.44 12.43
N SER A 99 15.61 0.09 11.36
CA SER A 99 16.69 0.92 10.79
C SER A 99 16.15 2.20 10.12
N ASP A 100 14.88 2.19 9.69
CA ASP A 100 14.22 3.33 9.04
C ASP A 100 13.50 4.24 10.05
N PHE A 101 12.90 3.65 11.09
CA PHE A 101 12.01 4.41 11.99
C PHE A 101 12.44 4.42 13.46
N GLY A 102 13.41 3.60 13.88
CA GLY A 102 13.87 3.48 15.26
C GLY A 102 13.44 2.17 15.93
N SER A 103 13.98 1.89 17.11
CA SER A 103 13.77 0.64 17.86
C SER A 103 12.73 0.75 18.97
N GLY A 104 12.21 1.93 19.22
CA GLY A 104 11.14 2.15 20.19
C GLY A 104 9.82 1.52 19.73
N VAL A 105 9.02 1.03 20.67
CA VAL A 105 7.77 0.31 20.38
C VAL A 105 6.81 1.10 19.48
N LEU A 106 6.75 2.41 19.65
CA LEU A 106 5.84 3.30 18.89
C LEU A 106 6.55 4.11 17.78
N ASP A 107 7.84 3.89 17.54
CA ASP A 107 8.58 4.65 16.52
C ASP A 107 8.01 4.41 15.12
N GLY A 108 7.56 3.19 14.81
CA GLY A 108 6.87 2.89 13.56
C GLY A 108 5.54 3.64 13.40
N VAL A 109 4.80 3.84 14.49
CA VAL A 109 3.56 4.67 14.49
C VAL A 109 3.92 6.14 14.23
N ALA A 110 4.95 6.64 14.91
CA ALA A 110 5.42 8.02 14.71
C ALA A 110 5.92 8.24 13.27
N PHE A 111 6.56 7.23 12.66
CA PHE A 111 7.00 7.26 11.27
C PHE A 111 5.80 7.34 10.31
N GLN A 112 4.76 6.51 10.49
CA GLN A 112 3.53 6.59 9.70
C GLN A 112 2.90 7.98 9.79
N ARG A 113 2.66 8.49 10.99
CA ARG A 113 2.07 9.81 11.22
C ARG A 113 2.84 10.94 10.55
N ARG A 114 4.17 10.89 10.60
CA ARG A 114 5.01 11.89 9.94
C ARG A 114 4.82 11.88 8.42
N LEU A 115 4.78 10.71 7.79
CA LEU A 115 4.56 10.59 6.34
C LEU A 115 3.14 11.03 5.96
N GLU A 116 2.14 10.66 6.75
CA GLU A 116 0.74 10.99 6.53
C GLU A 116 0.48 12.51 6.66
N HIS A 117 1.09 13.15 7.66
CA HIS A 117 1.03 14.60 7.81
C HIS A 117 1.81 15.33 6.68
N GLN A 118 2.97 14.81 6.29
CA GLN A 118 3.73 15.37 5.17
C GLN A 118 2.93 15.30 3.86
N ALA A 119 2.21 14.20 3.62
CA ALA A 119 1.29 14.08 2.48
C ALA A 119 0.15 15.11 2.54
N PHE A 120 -0.42 15.37 3.72
CA PHE A 120 -1.42 16.43 3.91
C PHE A 120 -0.85 17.83 3.57
N VAL A 121 0.36 18.14 4.03
CA VAL A 121 1.02 19.41 3.72
C VAL A 121 1.28 19.56 2.22
N LEU A 122 1.82 18.52 1.58
CA LEU A 122 2.12 18.51 0.14
C LEU A 122 0.84 18.56 -0.70
N GLY A 123 -0.23 17.91 -0.26
CA GLY A 123 -1.55 17.96 -0.88
C GLY A 123 -2.25 19.32 -0.77
N GLY A 124 -1.73 20.26 0.00
CA GLY A 124 -2.25 21.63 0.11
C GLY A 124 -3.04 21.93 1.36
N LYS A 125 -3.01 21.04 2.36
CA LYS A 125 -3.69 21.19 3.66
C LYS A 125 -5.23 21.25 3.56
N ASP A 126 -5.78 20.62 2.55
CA ASP A 126 -7.22 20.57 2.27
C ASP A 126 -7.71 19.14 1.97
N TYR A 127 -6.92 18.12 2.42
CA TYR A 127 -7.18 16.70 2.27
C TYR A 127 -7.11 16.18 0.83
N ARG A 128 -6.68 16.99 -0.14
CA ARG A 128 -6.25 16.44 -1.43
C ARG A 128 -4.94 15.65 -1.25
N ALA A 129 -4.79 14.57 -2.00
CA ALA A 129 -3.58 13.78 -1.95
C ALA A 129 -2.50 14.36 -2.89
N PRO A 130 -1.22 14.35 -2.50
CA PRO A 130 -0.15 14.67 -3.43
C PRO A 130 -0.05 13.58 -4.50
N ALA A 131 0.09 13.99 -5.77
CA ALA A 131 0.16 13.07 -6.90
C ALA A 131 1.18 13.53 -7.95
N GLN A 132 1.72 12.56 -8.69
CA GLN A 132 2.69 12.77 -9.74
C GLN A 132 2.56 11.67 -10.80
N SER A 133 2.82 11.99 -12.08
CA SER A 133 2.92 10.95 -13.10
C SER A 133 4.17 10.09 -12.88
N VAL A 134 4.09 8.80 -13.24
CA VAL A 134 5.25 7.91 -13.16
C VAL A 134 6.41 8.43 -14.00
N LYS A 135 6.11 9.04 -15.15
CA LYS A 135 7.14 9.65 -16.01
C LYS A 135 7.92 10.73 -15.26
N SER A 136 7.23 11.74 -14.73
CA SER A 136 7.91 12.85 -14.06
C SER A 136 8.67 12.39 -12.80
N TYR A 137 8.14 11.38 -12.08
CA TYR A 137 8.84 10.78 -10.95
C TYR A 137 10.14 10.09 -11.37
N LEU A 138 10.11 9.23 -12.40
CA LEU A 138 11.29 8.49 -12.87
C LEU A 138 12.35 9.38 -13.54
N GLU A 139 11.96 10.52 -14.07
CA GLU A 139 12.84 11.51 -14.70
C GLU A 139 13.32 12.59 -13.72
N ALA A 140 12.88 12.54 -12.45
CA ALA A 140 13.09 13.59 -11.45
C ALA A 140 12.74 14.99 -11.99
N ALA A 141 11.67 15.04 -12.79
CA ALA A 141 11.14 16.25 -13.39
C ALA A 141 10.09 16.92 -12.51
N ALA A 142 9.74 18.16 -12.82
CA ALA A 142 8.63 18.84 -12.17
C ALA A 142 7.34 17.98 -12.26
N PRO A 143 6.53 17.90 -11.19
CA PRO A 143 5.27 17.19 -11.22
C PRO A 143 4.37 17.71 -12.35
N ASP A 144 3.86 16.80 -13.17
CA ASP A 144 2.96 17.12 -14.27
C ASP A 144 1.99 15.96 -14.48
N LEU A 145 0.71 16.21 -14.29
CA LEU A 145 -0.37 15.28 -14.56
C LEU A 145 -1.11 15.60 -15.86
N SER A 146 -0.83 16.74 -16.49
CA SER A 146 -1.56 17.21 -17.69
C SER A 146 -1.38 16.29 -18.89
N GLN A 147 -0.28 15.53 -18.92
CA GLN A 147 0.03 14.60 -20.00
C GLN A 147 -0.36 13.15 -19.66
N ALA A 148 -0.78 12.88 -18.42
CA ALA A 148 -1.19 11.54 -18.02
C ALA A 148 -2.59 11.23 -18.59
N ALA A 149 -2.71 10.14 -19.34
CA ALA A 149 -4.01 9.68 -19.83
C ALA A 149 -4.86 9.01 -18.73
N THR A 150 -4.23 8.63 -17.61
CA THR A 150 -4.91 8.11 -16.43
C THR A 150 -5.36 9.27 -15.53
N THR A 151 -6.66 9.42 -15.35
CA THR A 151 -7.21 10.40 -14.41
C THR A 151 -7.13 9.83 -12.99
N PRO A 152 -6.46 10.52 -12.03
CA PRO A 152 -6.45 10.09 -10.63
C PRO A 152 -7.86 9.98 -10.06
N SER A 153 -8.15 8.89 -9.35
CA SER A 153 -9.48 8.59 -8.84
C SER A 153 -9.68 8.89 -7.34
N PHE A 154 -8.67 9.44 -6.66
CA PHE A 154 -8.75 9.72 -5.23
C PHE A 154 -9.93 10.64 -4.89
N SER A 155 -10.81 10.19 -3.99
CA SER A 155 -12.13 10.79 -3.75
C SER A 155 -12.11 12.25 -3.30
N CYS A 156 -11.08 12.68 -2.59
CA CYS A 156 -10.91 14.08 -2.17
C CYS A 156 -10.16 14.94 -3.20
N GLY A 157 -9.84 14.37 -4.38
CA GLY A 157 -9.04 15.00 -5.40
C GLY A 157 -7.55 14.98 -5.11
N VAL A 158 -6.75 15.37 -6.10
CA VAL A 158 -5.28 15.35 -6.01
C VAL A 158 -4.70 16.74 -6.22
N ARG A 159 -3.45 16.90 -5.78
CA ARG A 159 -2.61 18.06 -6.09
C ARG A 159 -1.27 17.57 -6.63
N GLU A 160 -0.82 18.19 -7.72
CA GLU A 160 0.52 17.94 -8.23
C GLU A 160 1.58 18.31 -7.19
N ALA A 161 2.42 17.35 -6.86
CA ALA A 161 3.49 17.52 -5.88
C ALA A 161 4.63 16.52 -6.14
N ASP A 162 5.85 16.92 -5.79
CA ASP A 162 7.02 16.04 -5.87
C ASP A 162 6.97 14.96 -4.79
N LEU A 163 6.66 13.73 -5.21
CA LEU A 163 6.58 12.59 -4.31
C LEU A 163 7.93 12.11 -3.76
N HIS A 164 9.08 12.54 -4.36
CA HIS A 164 10.39 12.29 -3.75
C HIS A 164 10.53 12.96 -2.38
N SER A 165 9.84 14.07 -2.16
CA SER A 165 9.85 14.77 -0.88
C SER A 165 9.07 14.07 0.23
N LEU A 166 8.24 13.05 -0.09
CA LEU A 166 7.50 12.26 0.90
C LEU A 166 8.38 11.30 1.69
N PHE A 167 9.38 10.71 1.04
CA PHE A 167 10.10 9.58 1.61
C PHE A 167 11.60 9.86 1.73
N PRO A 168 12.28 9.21 2.70
CA PRO A 168 13.74 9.12 2.70
C PRO A 168 14.28 8.53 1.39
N GLN A 169 15.46 8.98 0.99
CA GLN A 169 16.10 8.58 -0.28
C GLN A 169 16.15 7.05 -0.52
N PRO A 170 16.48 6.18 0.46
CA PRO A 170 16.48 4.73 0.23
C PRO A 170 15.12 4.16 -0.18
N ILE A 171 14.02 4.74 0.33
CA ILE A 171 12.66 4.32 -0.04
C ILE A 171 12.35 4.77 -1.47
N ASN A 172 12.67 6.02 -1.84
CA ASN A 172 12.49 6.52 -3.20
C ASN A 172 13.26 5.67 -4.22
N GLN A 173 14.51 5.34 -3.94
CA GLN A 173 15.32 4.47 -4.80
C GLN A 173 14.69 3.09 -5.02
N MET A 174 14.12 2.51 -3.97
CA MET A 174 13.42 1.22 -4.08
C MET A 174 12.13 1.33 -4.91
N LEU A 175 11.36 2.41 -4.74
CA LEU A 175 10.18 2.68 -5.57
C LEU A 175 10.54 2.81 -7.04
N GLU A 176 11.58 3.60 -7.38
CA GLU A 176 12.06 3.75 -8.76
C GLU A 176 12.50 2.41 -9.37
N GLN A 177 13.28 1.62 -8.62
CA GLN A 177 13.69 0.30 -9.07
C GLN A 177 12.51 -0.64 -9.26
N GLY A 178 11.54 -0.61 -8.35
CA GLY A 178 10.29 -1.35 -8.44
C GLY A 178 9.53 -0.99 -9.73
N LEU A 179 9.30 0.30 -9.97
CA LEU A 179 8.62 0.79 -11.18
C LEU A 179 9.29 0.27 -12.45
N ARG A 180 10.62 0.46 -12.59
CA ARG A 180 11.38 0.02 -13.78
C ARG A 180 11.37 -1.50 -13.98
N ARG A 181 11.47 -2.28 -12.90
CA ARG A 181 11.49 -3.76 -12.95
C ARG A 181 10.11 -4.33 -13.23
N PHE A 182 9.09 -3.77 -12.60
CA PHE A 182 7.72 -4.25 -12.77
C PHE A 182 7.17 -3.92 -14.15
N ASN A 183 7.53 -2.76 -14.72
CA ASN A 183 7.15 -2.45 -16.10
C ASN A 183 7.76 -3.43 -17.13
N ARG A 184 8.95 -3.99 -16.86
CA ARG A 184 9.54 -5.05 -17.70
C ARG A 184 8.81 -6.38 -17.58
N ARG A 185 8.21 -6.67 -16.42
CA ARG A 185 7.45 -7.91 -16.18
C ARG A 185 5.99 -7.81 -16.64
N LEU A 186 5.43 -6.64 -16.50
CA LEU A 186 4.05 -6.31 -16.90
C LEU A 186 4.11 -4.99 -17.67
N PRO A 187 4.17 -5.04 -19.01
CA PRO A 187 4.13 -3.84 -19.84
C PRO A 187 2.88 -3.00 -19.54
N GLY A 188 3.06 -1.70 -19.36
CA GLY A 188 2.00 -0.78 -18.97
C GLY A 188 1.91 -0.51 -17.46
N PHE A 189 2.58 -1.29 -16.61
CA PHE A 189 2.54 -1.07 -15.16
C PHE A 189 3.05 0.30 -14.75
N ALA A 190 4.15 0.74 -15.33
CA ALA A 190 4.79 2.03 -15.06
C ALA A 190 5.00 2.83 -16.34
N ASP A 191 3.98 2.84 -17.20
CA ASP A 191 3.98 3.69 -18.38
C ASP A 191 3.92 5.18 -18.00
N ALA A 192 4.26 6.03 -18.97
CA ALA A 192 4.23 7.48 -18.80
C ALA A 192 2.88 8.00 -18.29
N ASP A 193 1.80 7.33 -18.70
CA ASP A 193 0.41 7.68 -18.39
C ASP A 193 -0.07 7.18 -17.01
N ALA A 194 0.71 6.36 -16.31
CA ALA A 194 0.38 5.92 -14.97
C ALA A 194 0.58 7.06 -13.95
N VAL A 195 -0.25 7.07 -12.91
CA VAL A 195 -0.23 8.10 -11.87
C VAL A 195 0.04 7.46 -10.52
N MET A 196 0.84 8.14 -9.70
CA MET A 196 1.08 7.80 -8.30
C MET A 196 0.44 8.82 -7.39
N THR A 197 -0.23 8.35 -6.36
CA THR A 197 -0.91 9.16 -5.33
C THR A 197 -0.40 8.75 -3.94
N GLY A 198 0.05 9.69 -3.14
CA GLY A 198 0.64 9.44 -1.81
C GLY A 198 -0.29 9.86 -0.68
N VAL A 199 -0.15 9.21 0.45
CA VAL A 199 0.77 8.18 0.87
C VAL A 199 0.02 6.90 1.27
N GLU A 200 0.56 5.76 0.93
CA GLU A 200 0.09 4.46 1.41
C GLU A 200 1.00 4.00 2.57
N THR A 201 0.51 4.06 3.81
CA THR A 201 1.30 3.77 5.02
C THR A 201 0.71 2.64 5.86
N ARG A 202 -0.57 2.30 5.62
CA ARG A 202 -1.32 1.38 6.47
C ARG A 202 -1.46 0.00 5.84
N THR A 203 -0.31 -0.59 5.45
CA THR A 203 -0.23 -1.93 4.86
C THR A 203 -0.36 -3.04 5.92
N SER A 204 0.12 -2.78 7.13
CA SER A 204 -0.03 -3.64 8.32
C SER A 204 0.31 -2.85 9.58
N SER A 205 -0.05 -3.37 10.75
CA SER A 205 0.29 -2.72 12.02
C SER A 205 1.80 -2.58 12.20
N PRO A 206 2.32 -1.41 12.59
CA PRO A 206 3.73 -1.21 12.92
C PRO A 206 4.11 -1.74 14.31
N VAL A 207 3.13 -2.24 15.06
CA VAL A 207 3.29 -2.77 16.42
C VAL A 207 2.65 -4.14 16.50
N ARG A 208 3.24 -5.03 17.27
CA ARG A 208 2.67 -6.32 17.64
C ARG A 208 2.36 -6.36 19.13
N ILE A 209 1.15 -6.77 19.48
CA ILE A 209 0.79 -7.13 20.85
C ILE A 209 1.24 -8.58 21.06
N THR A 210 2.28 -8.80 21.85
CA THR A 210 2.86 -10.15 22.00
C THR A 210 1.88 -11.11 22.66
N ARG A 211 1.79 -12.32 22.12
CA ARG A 211 0.94 -13.40 22.64
C ARG A 211 1.72 -14.71 22.76
N ASP A 212 1.32 -15.56 23.68
CA ASP A 212 1.83 -16.90 23.82
C ASP A 212 1.48 -17.75 22.58
N ALA A 213 2.43 -18.57 22.13
CA ALA A 213 2.28 -19.34 20.90
C ALA A 213 1.29 -20.51 20.99
N GLN A 214 1.01 -20.99 22.22
CA GLN A 214 0.13 -22.14 22.45
C GLN A 214 -1.27 -21.71 22.88
N SER A 215 -1.38 -20.82 23.85
CA SER A 215 -2.67 -20.34 24.37
C SER A 215 -3.25 -19.19 23.57
N PHE A 216 -2.45 -18.51 22.74
CA PHE A 216 -2.78 -17.26 22.03
C PHE A 216 -3.16 -16.09 22.93
N GLN A 217 -3.04 -16.22 24.25
CA GLN A 217 -3.30 -15.12 25.16
C GLN A 217 -2.15 -14.11 25.15
N ALA A 218 -2.50 -12.83 25.35
CA ALA A 218 -1.50 -11.77 25.49
C ALA A 218 -0.55 -12.07 26.64
N LEU A 219 0.74 -11.86 26.43
CA LEU A 219 1.71 -12.02 27.52
C LEU A 219 1.41 -11.00 28.64
N GLY A 220 1.29 -11.51 29.86
CA GLY A 220 0.98 -10.72 31.05
C GLY A 220 -0.51 -10.35 31.22
N MET A 221 -1.44 -10.91 30.43
CA MET A 221 -2.86 -10.70 30.63
C MET A 221 -3.68 -11.91 30.21
N GLN A 222 -4.40 -12.52 31.16
CA GLN A 222 -5.33 -13.62 30.89
C GLN A 222 -6.64 -13.11 30.26
N GLY A 223 -7.24 -13.93 29.38
CA GLY A 223 -8.50 -13.62 28.73
C GLY A 223 -8.41 -12.58 27.60
N LEU A 224 -7.24 -12.03 27.29
CA LEU A 224 -7.00 -11.14 26.14
C LEU A 224 -6.30 -11.92 25.02
N TYR A 225 -6.93 -11.96 23.84
CA TYR A 225 -6.43 -12.68 22.66
C TYR A 225 -6.12 -11.72 21.52
N PRO A 226 -4.88 -11.22 21.40
CA PRO A 226 -4.48 -10.35 20.28
C PRO A 226 -4.64 -11.10 18.95
N CYS A 227 -5.37 -10.50 17.99
CA CYS A 227 -5.80 -11.18 16.79
C CYS A 227 -5.74 -10.27 15.55
N GLY A 228 -5.37 -10.86 14.41
CA GLY A 228 -5.47 -10.25 13.11
C GLY A 228 -4.46 -9.14 12.84
N GLU A 229 -4.84 -8.23 11.96
CA GLU A 229 -3.95 -7.18 11.44
C GLU A 229 -3.62 -6.13 12.51
N GLY A 230 -4.60 -5.57 13.18
CA GLY A 230 -4.40 -4.53 14.19
C GLY A 230 -3.51 -4.95 15.34
N ALA A 231 -3.54 -6.24 15.71
CA ALA A 231 -2.67 -6.82 16.74
C ALA A 231 -1.27 -7.24 16.22
N GLY A 232 -1.00 -7.09 14.92
CA GLY A 232 0.30 -7.35 14.32
C GLY A 232 0.56 -8.79 13.87
N TYR A 233 -0.49 -9.63 13.73
CA TYR A 233 -0.36 -11.05 13.35
C TYR A 233 -0.74 -11.34 11.89
N ALA A 234 -1.29 -10.37 11.19
CA ALA A 234 -1.66 -10.49 9.78
C ALA A 234 -1.35 -9.18 9.04
N GLY A 235 -1.26 -9.25 7.71
CA GLY A 235 -1.05 -8.10 6.85
C GLY A 235 -2.01 -8.10 5.65
N GLY A 236 -3.15 -8.77 5.76
CA GLY A 236 -4.15 -8.81 4.70
C GLY A 236 -5.42 -9.55 5.13
N ILE A 237 -6.49 -9.40 4.35
CA ILE A 237 -7.84 -9.88 4.67
C ILE A 237 -7.87 -11.37 5.00
N MET A 238 -7.31 -12.22 4.12
CA MET A 238 -7.34 -13.68 4.31
C MET A 238 -6.49 -14.13 5.49
N SER A 239 -5.31 -13.57 5.67
CA SER A 239 -4.44 -13.91 6.81
C SER A 239 -5.05 -13.47 8.13
N ALA A 240 -5.73 -12.32 8.18
CA ALA A 240 -6.45 -11.86 9.36
C ALA A 240 -7.64 -12.77 9.71
N ALA A 241 -8.42 -13.18 8.70
CA ALA A 241 -9.53 -14.12 8.87
C ALA A 241 -9.05 -15.48 9.39
N VAL A 242 -7.98 -16.03 8.83
CA VAL A 242 -7.38 -17.31 9.28
C VAL A 242 -6.89 -17.21 10.73
N ASP A 243 -6.24 -16.11 11.09
CA ASP A 243 -5.78 -15.89 12.47
C ASP A 243 -6.99 -15.80 13.44
N GLY A 244 -8.05 -15.11 13.04
CA GLY A 244 -9.32 -15.05 13.78
C GLY A 244 -9.94 -16.43 14.03
N VAL A 245 -10.01 -17.28 12.99
CA VAL A 245 -10.51 -18.65 13.12
C VAL A 245 -9.66 -19.47 14.08
N ARG A 246 -8.33 -19.39 13.99
CA ARG A 246 -7.42 -20.11 14.91
C ARG A 246 -7.65 -19.71 16.36
N ILE A 247 -7.80 -18.41 16.63
CA ILE A 247 -8.07 -17.92 17.99
C ILE A 247 -9.43 -18.37 18.48
N ALA A 248 -10.46 -18.28 17.66
CA ALA A 248 -11.79 -18.75 18.02
C ALA A 248 -11.79 -20.26 18.38
N GLN A 249 -11.10 -21.08 17.59
CA GLN A 249 -10.93 -22.52 17.89
C GLN A 249 -10.21 -22.77 19.22
N GLN A 250 -9.17 -21.97 19.51
CA GLN A 250 -8.45 -22.08 20.79
C GLN A 250 -9.33 -21.72 21.99
N ILE A 251 -10.15 -20.67 21.86
CA ILE A 251 -11.08 -20.27 22.93
C ILE A 251 -12.13 -21.37 23.15
N ILE A 252 -12.76 -21.86 22.08
CA ILE A 252 -13.78 -22.92 22.16
C ILE A 252 -13.20 -24.20 22.80
N GLY A 253 -11.95 -24.54 22.50
CA GLY A 253 -11.30 -25.73 23.05
C GLY A 253 -10.94 -25.62 24.54
N GLN A 254 -11.11 -24.46 25.16
CA GLN A 254 -10.88 -24.24 26.61
C GLN A 254 -12.17 -24.37 27.43
N TYR A 255 -13.32 -24.40 26.80
CA TYR A 255 -14.65 -24.56 27.41
C TYR A 255 -15.36 -25.83 26.91
#